data_f06a2aceb3d99036e2da410fff4528dd
#
_entry.id   f06a2aceb3d99036e2da410fff4528dd
#
_cell.length_a   1.000
_cell.length_b   1.000
_cell.length_c   1.000
_cell.angle_alpha   90.00
_cell.angle_beta   90.00
_cell.angle_gamma   90.00
#
_symmetry.space_group_name_H-M   'P 1'
#
loop_
_entity.id
_entity.type
_entity.pdbx_description
1 polymer ?
#
loop_
_entity_poly.entity_id
_entity_poly.type
_entity_poly.pdbx_seq_one_letter_code
_entity_poly.pdbx_strand_id
1 'polypeptide(L)'
;MEMKVPYANLYRLNSSVKKDIDANMNSCIENSQFINGPWVEKLELMLSKRFISNVVGVGSGTAAQQLSLLACGIGPGDEVLVPSMTFFSTAETVSQVGATPVFVDCELDYYCMDVEDFASKITP
;
A
#
# COMPACT_ATOMS: atom_id res chain seq x y z
N MET A 1 -6.98 30.05 27.53
CA MET A 1 -7.46 28.83 26.84
C MET A 1 -6.28 28.27 26.07
N GLU A 2 -5.74 27.16 26.52
CA GLU A 2 -4.53 26.56 25.92
C GLU A 2 -4.92 25.90 24.60
N MET A 3 -4.33 26.36 23.51
CA MET A 3 -4.61 25.82 22.19
C MET A 3 -3.85 24.50 22.01
N LYS A 4 -4.56 23.37 22.10
CA LYS A 4 -3.99 22.05 21.81
C LYS A 4 -3.98 21.82 20.30
N VAL A 5 -2.78 21.76 19.74
CA VAL A 5 -2.58 21.35 18.35
C VAL A 5 -2.34 19.85 18.32
N PRO A 6 -3.26 19.02 17.79
CA PRO A 6 -3.06 17.59 17.71
C PRO A 6 -1.99 17.26 16.66
N TYR A 7 -1.20 16.21 16.90
CA TYR A 7 -0.20 15.70 15.96
C TYR A 7 -0.83 15.31 14.61
N ALA A 8 -2.02 14.69 14.64
CA ALA A 8 -2.83 14.42 13.46
C ALA A 8 -4.32 14.72 13.78
N ASN A 9 -4.97 15.50 12.95
CA ASN A 9 -6.38 15.83 13.10
C ASN A 9 -7.22 15.13 12.01
N LEU A 10 -7.36 13.81 12.15
CA LEU A 10 -8.16 12.99 11.24
C LEU A 10 -9.65 13.38 11.28
N TYR A 11 -10.15 13.88 12.41
CA TYR A 11 -11.53 14.36 12.52
C TYR A 11 -11.82 15.48 11.50
N ARG A 12 -10.91 16.45 11.36
CA ARG A 12 -11.06 17.56 10.40
C ARG A 12 -11.15 17.06 8.96
N LEU A 13 -10.35 16.06 8.61
CA LEU A 13 -10.37 15.44 7.29
C LEU A 13 -11.67 14.66 7.07
N ASN A 14 -12.02 13.79 8.01
CA ASN A 14 -13.18 12.93 7.89
C ASN A 14 -14.51 13.68 7.93
N SER A 15 -14.60 14.78 8.71
CA SER A 15 -15.81 15.58 8.81
C SER A 15 -16.27 16.19 7.48
N SER A 16 -15.34 16.47 6.58
CA SER A 16 -15.66 17.03 5.25
C SER A 16 -16.36 16.05 4.33
N VAL A 17 -16.11 14.75 4.50
CA VAL A 17 -16.66 13.65 3.68
C VAL A 17 -17.60 12.72 4.44
N LYS A 18 -17.86 13.05 5.73
CA LYS A 18 -18.65 12.17 6.62
C LYS A 18 -20.03 11.84 6.08
N LYS A 19 -20.72 12.84 5.51
CA LYS A 19 -22.08 12.64 4.98
C LYS A 19 -22.11 11.60 3.86
N ASP A 20 -21.13 11.62 2.98
CA ASP A 20 -21.04 10.67 1.87
C ASP A 20 -20.64 9.27 2.36
N ILE A 21 -19.72 9.21 3.34
CA ILE A 21 -19.36 7.95 3.99
C ILE A 21 -20.59 7.30 4.64
N ASP A 22 -21.33 8.04 5.47
CA ASP A 22 -22.52 7.54 6.16
C ASP A 22 -23.58 7.03 5.16
N ALA A 23 -23.83 7.76 4.07
CA ALA A 23 -24.78 7.37 3.04
C ALA A 23 -24.35 6.07 2.32
N ASN A 24 -23.06 5.96 1.96
CA ASN A 24 -22.53 4.80 1.29
C ASN A 24 -22.52 3.57 2.21
N MET A 25 -22.14 3.73 3.48
CA MET A 25 -22.17 2.64 4.47
C MET A 25 -23.61 2.14 4.71
N ASN A 26 -24.57 3.04 4.87
CA ASN A 26 -25.98 2.66 5.00
C ASN A 26 -26.47 1.86 3.78
N SER A 27 -26.12 2.32 2.57
CA SER A 27 -26.47 1.59 1.34
C SER A 27 -25.85 0.17 1.31
N CYS A 28 -24.61 0.01 1.76
CA CYS A 28 -23.99 -1.32 1.86
C CYS A 28 -24.74 -2.24 2.84
N ILE A 29 -25.15 -1.70 3.99
CA ILE A 29 -25.89 -2.45 5.02
C ILE A 29 -27.28 -2.84 4.51
N GLU A 30 -28.04 -1.89 3.98
CA GLU A 30 -29.39 -2.11 3.48
C GLU A 30 -29.46 -3.16 2.36
N ASN A 31 -28.43 -3.18 1.50
CA ASN A 31 -28.35 -4.10 0.37
C ASN A 31 -27.51 -5.36 0.66
N SER A 32 -26.96 -5.51 1.88
CA SER A 32 -26.07 -6.61 2.26
C SER A 32 -24.86 -6.81 1.32
N GLN A 33 -24.30 -5.71 0.84
CA GLN A 33 -23.21 -5.69 -0.15
C GLN A 33 -21.85 -5.49 0.53
N PHE A 34 -21.37 -6.50 1.23
CA PHE A 34 -20.14 -6.42 2.04
C PHE A 34 -18.89 -6.98 1.35
N ILE A 35 -19.05 -7.80 0.31
CA ILE A 35 -17.93 -8.46 -0.39
C ILE A 35 -18.10 -8.22 -1.90
N ASN A 36 -17.04 -7.73 -2.55
CA ASN A 36 -17.02 -7.49 -4.00
C ASN A 36 -18.23 -6.72 -4.51
N GLY A 37 -18.68 -5.73 -3.74
CA GLY A 37 -19.87 -4.95 -4.06
C GLY A 37 -19.58 -3.79 -5.03
N PRO A 38 -20.63 -3.07 -5.45
CA PRO A 38 -20.55 -2.01 -6.46
C PRO A 38 -19.61 -0.85 -6.08
N TRP A 39 -19.30 -0.69 -4.80
CA TRP A 39 -18.37 0.34 -4.32
C TRP A 39 -16.92 -0.01 -4.62
N VAL A 40 -16.56 -1.29 -4.54
CA VAL A 40 -15.22 -1.77 -4.95
C VAL A 40 -15.06 -1.61 -6.46
N GLU A 41 -16.02 -2.08 -7.24
CA GLU A 41 -16.02 -1.93 -8.71
C GLU A 41 -15.91 -0.47 -9.14
N LYS A 42 -16.67 0.42 -8.48
CA LYS A 42 -16.63 1.86 -8.75
C LYS A 42 -15.26 2.45 -8.44
N LEU A 43 -14.64 2.07 -7.31
CA LEU A 43 -13.30 2.51 -6.93
C LEU A 43 -12.27 2.05 -7.96
N GLU A 44 -12.27 0.76 -8.30
CA GLU A 44 -11.37 0.17 -9.29
C GLU A 44 -11.49 0.86 -10.64
N LEU A 45 -12.73 1.11 -11.10
CA LEU A 45 -12.99 1.81 -12.36
C LEU A 45 -12.47 3.26 -12.34
N MET A 46 -12.69 3.98 -11.23
CA MET A 46 -12.20 5.36 -11.10
C MET A 46 -10.67 5.42 -11.10
N LEU A 47 -10.02 4.53 -10.37
CA LEU A 47 -8.56 4.45 -10.32
C LEU A 47 -7.97 3.95 -11.64
N SER A 48 -8.61 2.99 -12.30
CA SER A 48 -8.20 2.52 -13.64
C SER A 48 -8.19 3.64 -14.67
N LYS A 49 -9.21 4.50 -14.64
CA LYS A 49 -9.26 5.69 -15.50
C LYS A 49 -8.17 6.71 -15.14
N ARG A 50 -7.88 6.89 -13.85
CA ARG A 50 -6.89 7.84 -13.36
C ARG A 50 -5.46 7.43 -13.72
N PHE A 51 -5.15 6.15 -13.62
CA PHE A 51 -3.81 5.60 -13.84
C PHE A 51 -3.62 4.99 -15.25
N ILE A 52 -4.69 4.96 -16.06
CA ILE A 52 -4.69 4.35 -17.42
C ILE A 52 -4.17 2.89 -17.33
N SER A 53 -4.63 2.15 -16.33
CA SER A 53 -4.19 0.79 -16.02
C SER A 53 -5.31 -0.01 -15.38
N ASN A 54 -5.20 -1.33 -15.39
CA ASN A 54 -6.09 -2.17 -14.59
C ASN A 54 -5.77 -2.02 -13.11
N VAL A 55 -6.80 -1.93 -12.29
CA VAL A 55 -6.69 -1.80 -10.84
C VAL A 55 -7.51 -2.90 -10.17
N VAL A 56 -6.96 -3.53 -9.16
CA VAL A 56 -7.62 -4.55 -8.33
C VAL A 56 -7.55 -4.11 -6.87
N GLY A 57 -8.70 -4.02 -6.21
CA GLY A 57 -8.80 -3.72 -4.79
C GLY A 57 -8.39 -4.91 -3.94
N VAL A 58 -7.58 -4.67 -2.92
CA VAL A 58 -7.11 -5.68 -1.97
C VAL A 58 -7.27 -5.19 -0.53
N GLY A 59 -7.19 -6.10 0.44
CA GLY A 59 -7.50 -5.80 1.84
C GLY A 59 -6.53 -4.86 2.57
N SER A 60 -5.30 -4.73 2.07
CA SER A 60 -4.26 -3.87 2.68
C SER A 60 -3.10 -3.61 1.72
N GLY A 61 -2.25 -2.63 2.05
CA GLY A 61 -0.99 -2.41 1.33
C GLY A 61 -0.04 -3.62 1.42
N THR A 62 0.00 -4.31 2.56
CA THR A 62 0.77 -5.55 2.72
C THR A 62 0.30 -6.64 1.75
N ALA A 63 -1.03 -6.84 1.65
CA ALA A 63 -1.60 -7.78 0.68
C ALA A 63 -1.28 -7.37 -0.76
N ALA A 64 -1.31 -6.07 -1.07
CA ALA A 64 -0.95 -5.55 -2.38
C ALA A 64 0.51 -5.87 -2.75
N GLN A 65 1.45 -5.64 -1.83
CA GLN A 65 2.86 -5.96 -2.03
C GLN A 65 3.07 -7.46 -2.27
N GLN A 66 2.51 -8.31 -1.41
CA GLN A 66 2.61 -9.76 -1.54
C GLN A 66 2.07 -10.28 -2.88
N LEU A 67 0.85 -9.85 -3.24
CA LEU A 67 0.23 -10.26 -4.49
C LEU A 67 0.99 -9.74 -5.72
N SER A 68 1.59 -8.54 -5.64
CA SER A 68 2.43 -8.00 -6.70
C SER A 68 3.69 -8.83 -6.92
N LEU A 69 4.38 -9.23 -5.84
CA LEU A 69 5.54 -10.11 -5.93
C LEU A 69 5.18 -11.46 -6.57
N LEU A 70 4.08 -12.07 -6.12
CA LEU A 70 3.59 -13.32 -6.70
C LEU A 70 3.21 -13.17 -8.17
N ALA A 71 2.57 -12.07 -8.55
CA ALA A 71 2.20 -11.78 -9.94
C ALA A 71 3.42 -11.58 -10.84
N CYS A 72 4.54 -11.10 -10.29
CA CYS A 72 5.83 -11.02 -10.98
C CYS A 72 6.58 -12.36 -11.03
N GLY A 73 6.05 -13.42 -10.41
CA GLY A 73 6.69 -14.73 -10.35
C GLY A 73 7.80 -14.84 -9.31
N ILE A 74 7.89 -13.86 -8.39
CA ILE A 74 8.91 -13.84 -7.34
C ILE A 74 8.61 -14.91 -6.28
N GLY A 75 9.63 -15.68 -5.89
CA GLY A 75 9.50 -16.77 -4.94
C GLY A 75 10.84 -17.33 -4.42
N PRO A 76 10.87 -18.59 -3.97
CA PRO A 76 12.07 -19.20 -3.43
C PRO A 76 13.24 -19.19 -4.41
N GLY A 77 14.38 -18.67 -3.98
CA GLY A 77 15.59 -18.52 -4.79
C GLY A 77 15.80 -17.13 -5.36
N ASP A 78 14.76 -16.29 -5.36
CA ASP A 78 14.88 -14.90 -5.78
C ASP A 78 15.34 -14.00 -4.63
N GLU A 79 16.02 -12.91 -4.97
CA GLU A 79 16.38 -11.82 -4.09
C GLU A 79 15.58 -10.56 -4.47
N VAL A 80 15.12 -9.84 -3.45
CA VAL A 80 14.39 -8.57 -3.65
C VAL A 80 15.08 -7.48 -2.86
N LEU A 81 15.57 -6.46 -3.55
CA LEU A 81 16.17 -5.29 -2.93
C LEU A 81 15.08 -4.43 -2.26
N VAL A 82 15.23 -4.19 -0.96
CA VAL A 82 14.28 -3.42 -0.16
C VAL A 82 15.00 -2.30 0.59
N PRO A 83 14.40 -1.10 0.72
CA PRO A 83 15.02 -0.04 1.50
C PRO A 83 15.08 -0.43 2.98
N SER A 84 16.19 -0.12 3.67
CA SER A 84 16.35 -0.37 5.11
C SER A 84 15.44 0.55 5.94
N MET A 85 15.15 1.75 5.45
CA MET A 85 14.27 2.71 6.10
C MET A 85 12.88 2.68 5.47
N THR A 86 12.05 1.72 5.90
CA THR A 86 10.69 1.54 5.39
C THR A 86 9.78 0.89 6.43
N PHE A 87 8.51 0.74 6.09
CA PHE A 87 7.58 -0.01 6.92
C PHE A 87 7.91 -1.50 6.88
N PHE A 88 7.75 -2.18 8.00
CA PHE A 88 8.13 -3.59 8.19
C PHE A 88 7.60 -4.53 7.10
N SER A 89 6.37 -4.31 6.63
CA SER A 89 5.76 -5.17 5.62
C SER A 89 6.53 -5.24 4.30
N THR A 90 7.38 -4.26 4.00
CA THR A 90 8.16 -4.27 2.75
C THR A 90 9.11 -5.47 2.69
N ALA A 91 9.81 -5.79 3.78
CA ALA A 91 10.66 -6.96 3.87
C ALA A 91 9.87 -8.24 4.22
N GLU A 92 8.83 -8.10 5.04
CA GLU A 92 7.96 -9.21 5.45
C GLU A 92 7.31 -9.89 4.24
N THR A 93 6.76 -9.12 3.31
CA THR A 93 6.08 -9.67 2.12
C THR A 93 7.03 -10.42 1.19
N VAL A 94 8.29 -9.99 1.09
CA VAL A 94 9.32 -10.74 0.36
C VAL A 94 9.55 -12.10 1.00
N SER A 95 9.69 -12.14 2.33
CA SER A 95 9.85 -13.40 3.06
C SER A 95 8.61 -14.29 2.97
N GLN A 96 7.41 -13.71 2.96
CA GLN A 96 6.13 -14.45 2.86
C GLN A 96 5.98 -15.17 1.51
N VAL A 97 6.53 -14.63 0.44
CA VAL A 97 6.54 -15.32 -0.87
C VAL A 97 7.72 -16.31 -1.03
N GLY A 98 8.56 -16.44 -0.01
CA GLY A 98 9.70 -17.35 0.01
C GLY A 98 10.98 -16.79 -0.61
N ALA A 99 10.98 -15.54 -1.05
CA ALA A 99 12.16 -14.84 -1.55
C ALA A 99 13.02 -14.28 -0.40
N THR A 100 14.23 -13.85 -0.70
CA THR A 100 15.17 -13.28 0.26
C THR A 100 15.17 -11.75 0.17
N PRO A 101 14.80 -11.02 1.24
CA PRO A 101 14.94 -9.56 1.24
C PRO A 101 16.41 -9.17 1.41
N VAL A 102 16.92 -8.36 0.50
CA VAL A 102 18.27 -7.78 0.55
C VAL A 102 18.13 -6.29 0.86
N PHE A 103 18.58 -5.88 2.04
CA PHE A 103 18.42 -4.50 2.47
C PHE A 103 19.41 -3.57 1.79
N VAL A 104 18.90 -2.46 1.29
CA VAL A 104 19.67 -1.35 0.71
C VAL A 104 19.63 -0.19 1.69
N ASP A 105 20.76 0.46 1.90
CA ASP A 105 20.88 1.62 2.79
C ASP A 105 20.12 2.83 2.25
N CYS A 106 19.91 3.84 3.07
CA CYS A 106 19.30 5.11 2.68
C CYS A 106 20.35 6.22 2.65
N GLU A 107 20.26 7.09 1.66
CA GLU A 107 21.04 8.31 1.62
C GLU A 107 20.54 9.32 2.67
N LEU A 108 21.43 10.21 3.16
CA LEU A 108 21.17 11.03 4.33
C LEU A 108 20.34 12.30 4.07
N ASP A 109 20.26 12.74 2.82
CA ASP A 109 19.61 14.02 2.50
C ASP A 109 18.08 13.90 2.42
N TYR A 110 17.57 12.83 1.79
CA TYR A 110 16.14 12.62 1.57
C TYR A 110 15.62 11.30 2.16
N TYR A 111 16.52 10.49 2.72
CA TYR A 111 16.21 9.16 3.26
C TYR A 111 15.57 8.20 2.23
N CYS A 112 15.86 8.45 0.95
CA CYS A 112 15.54 7.52 -0.11
C CYS A 112 16.57 6.39 -0.17
N MET A 113 16.31 5.37 -0.97
CA MET A 113 17.24 4.27 -1.19
C MET A 113 18.53 4.80 -1.82
N ASP A 114 19.69 4.43 -1.26
CA ASP A 114 21.00 4.79 -1.79
C ASP A 114 21.25 4.06 -3.11
N VAL A 115 21.48 4.82 -4.18
CA VAL A 115 21.62 4.29 -5.55
C VAL A 115 22.94 3.52 -5.73
N GLU A 116 24.01 3.91 -5.04
CA GLU A 116 25.32 3.25 -5.14
C GLU A 116 25.28 1.91 -4.40
N ASP A 117 24.70 1.90 -3.20
CA ASP A 117 24.49 0.67 -2.43
C ASP A 117 23.52 -0.28 -3.15
N PHE A 118 22.43 0.25 -3.72
CA PHE A 118 21.51 -0.51 -4.55
C PHE A 118 22.22 -1.21 -5.72
N ALA A 119 23.01 -0.45 -6.48
CA ALA A 119 23.74 -0.98 -7.64
C ALA A 119 24.76 -2.07 -7.24
N SER A 120 25.40 -1.92 -6.07
CA SER A 120 26.37 -2.87 -5.55
C SER A 120 25.78 -4.23 -5.14
N LYS A 121 24.47 -4.26 -4.86
CA LYS A 121 23.74 -5.45 -4.37
C LYS A 121 22.95 -6.19 -5.44
N ILE A 122 23.01 -5.72 -6.69
CA ILE A 122 22.40 -6.46 -7.81
C ILE A 122 23.23 -7.72 -8.09
N THR A 123 22.59 -8.87 -7.98
CA THR A 123 23.16 -10.17 -8.32
C THR A 123 22.72 -10.62 -9.72
N PRO A 124 23.45 -11.55 -10.36
CA PRO A 124 23.09 -12.12 -11.67
C PRO A 124 21.76 -12.88 -11.67
#